data_259561ea117c1596cb46a8a1b389dcbf
#
_entry.id   259561ea117c1596cb46a8a1b389dcbf
#
_cell.length_a   1.000
_cell.length_b   1.000
_cell.length_c   1.000
_cell.angle_alpha   90.00
_cell.angle_beta   90.00
_cell.angle_gamma   90.00
#
_symmetry.space_group_name_H-M   'P 1'
#
loop_
_entity.id
_entity.type
_entity.pdbx_description
1 polymer ?
#
loop_
_entity_poly.entity_id
_entity_poly.type
_entity_poly.pdbx_seq_one_letter_code
_entity_poly.pdbx_strand_id
1 'polypeptide(L)'
;MARLDPVPVRRGALIAAIVVACLGLGQTARAQDTGAAGSDGAPDYPIPATAQQAYSPIGEGFESPLDPRENLKGPIPYVDGRAPLLRSVSRGLQDEGPFLRDTKLRLNSRSYWLSQDVFGFESEALTTGGSLAYQSGYIADFLQLRGVLYTSQPLYAPDGVGATFNLTPDSDQITTLGQASARLKFAGQELTAGRQLVRTAYINPNDFRMIPLTFEGIVLLPEDLRERKLDYIASYLWRYKRRDSDNFIPFSETLGVAQDEGVLITGAHYRGAQWNYGLVNYWIADAMNTAYGEIDYTLPHGDGPGAPSFRVSVNNADQRSVGEELMPGSPFHTFQASGRLVASYRSFVLTGGVSQVGDDAVFLHPFGSSAAFTAMQLSSFQRAGELGVLVSLSYDFSPAGIEGLKFVVGFGRGVDAIDVATGLPAPDREELDLRLEYQPHGGPLEGLRVQIEYLDQRLIGAPLPSDDFTQFRAIVNYAIPLL
;
A
#
# COMPACT_ATOMS: atom_id res chain seq x y z
N MET A 1 38.70 -9.91 -9.59
CA MET A 1 38.62 -8.55 -10.12
C MET A 1 37.85 -8.63 -11.44
N ALA A 2 36.55 -8.66 -11.39
CA ALA A 2 35.68 -8.60 -12.56
C ALA A 2 35.31 -7.13 -12.81
N ARG A 3 35.51 -6.68 -14.04
CA ARG A 3 35.15 -5.32 -14.47
C ARG A 3 33.63 -5.23 -14.56
N LEU A 4 33.06 -4.32 -13.81
CA LEU A 4 31.68 -3.84 -14.00
C LEU A 4 31.69 -2.88 -15.20
N ASP A 5 31.09 -3.28 -16.30
CA ASP A 5 30.83 -2.39 -17.43
C ASP A 5 29.68 -1.42 -17.02
N PRO A 6 29.83 -0.12 -17.27
CA PRO A 6 28.82 0.85 -16.87
C PRO A 6 27.60 0.78 -17.80
N VAL A 7 26.43 0.56 -17.23
CA VAL A 7 25.12 0.73 -17.88
C VAL A 7 25.03 2.19 -18.39
N PRO A 8 24.71 2.45 -19.65
CA PRO A 8 24.62 3.81 -20.17
C PRO A 8 23.33 4.49 -19.74
N VAL A 9 23.35 5.09 -18.57
CA VAL A 9 22.26 5.95 -18.10
C VAL A 9 22.28 7.25 -18.89
N ARG A 10 21.31 7.48 -19.74
CA ARG A 10 21.07 8.79 -20.39
C ARG A 10 20.53 9.79 -19.34
N ARG A 11 21.42 10.30 -18.51
CA ARG A 11 21.11 11.10 -17.31
C ARG A 11 20.55 12.51 -17.55
N GLY A 12 20.60 13.04 -18.78
CA GLY A 12 20.25 14.44 -19.05
C GLY A 12 18.80 14.72 -19.42
N ALA A 13 18.07 13.75 -19.96
CA ALA A 13 16.69 13.96 -20.41
C ALA A 13 15.62 13.77 -19.30
N LEU A 14 15.96 13.05 -18.24
CA LEU A 14 15.03 12.62 -17.21
C LEU A 14 14.57 13.75 -16.27
N ILE A 15 15.49 14.63 -15.87
CA ILE A 15 15.18 15.76 -14.97
C ILE A 15 14.28 16.77 -15.69
N ALA A 16 14.50 17.00 -16.99
CA ALA A 16 13.66 17.87 -17.80
C ALA A 16 12.24 17.31 -18.02
N ALA A 17 12.09 15.99 -18.19
CA ALA A 17 10.78 15.34 -18.39
C ALA A 17 9.89 15.39 -17.13
N ILE A 18 10.47 15.26 -15.94
CA ILE A 18 9.74 15.33 -14.67
C ILE A 18 9.20 16.75 -14.41
N VAL A 19 9.95 17.79 -14.77
CA VAL A 19 9.54 19.19 -14.62
C VAL A 19 8.47 19.57 -15.64
N VAL A 20 8.53 19.06 -16.87
CA VAL A 20 7.56 19.32 -17.94
C VAL A 20 6.23 18.61 -17.69
N ALA A 21 6.24 17.39 -17.12
CA ALA A 21 5.02 16.67 -16.76
C ALA A 21 4.18 17.39 -15.67
N CYS A 22 4.83 18.18 -14.81
CA CYS A 22 4.13 19.01 -13.82
C CYS A 22 3.49 20.29 -14.40
N LEU A 23 3.87 20.72 -15.61
CA LEU A 23 3.41 21.96 -16.25
C LEU A 23 2.43 21.74 -17.42
N GLY A 24 2.27 20.50 -17.90
CA GLY A 24 1.52 20.17 -19.12
C GLY A 24 0.05 19.82 -18.93
N LEU A 25 -0.74 20.62 -18.22
CA LEU A 25 -2.19 20.49 -18.21
C LEU A 25 -2.79 21.28 -19.40
N GLY A 26 -3.00 20.60 -20.50
CA GLY A 26 -3.82 21.14 -21.58
C GLY A 26 -3.50 20.61 -22.96
N GLN A 27 -3.98 19.42 -23.31
CA GLN A 27 -4.39 19.12 -24.69
C GLN A 27 -5.46 18.00 -24.69
N THR A 28 -6.49 18.26 -25.45
CA THR A 28 -7.73 17.49 -25.59
C THR A 28 -7.50 16.14 -26.25
N ALA A 29 -7.96 15.08 -25.59
CA ALA A 29 -8.04 13.73 -26.15
C ALA A 29 -9.17 13.63 -27.18
N ARG A 30 -8.85 13.20 -28.38
CA ARG A 30 -9.81 12.71 -29.38
C ARG A 30 -9.98 11.20 -29.18
N ALA A 31 -11.19 10.77 -28.87
CA ALA A 31 -11.57 9.38 -28.90
C ALA A 31 -11.50 8.82 -30.32
N GLN A 32 -10.79 7.74 -30.54
CA GLN A 32 -10.95 6.87 -31.70
C GLN A 32 -11.52 5.53 -31.23
N ASP A 33 -12.70 5.27 -31.77
CA ASP A 33 -13.44 4.02 -31.67
C ASP A 33 -12.72 2.97 -32.55
N THR A 34 -12.22 1.87 -31.98
CA THR A 34 -11.78 0.71 -32.75
C THR A 34 -12.35 -0.56 -32.13
N GLY A 35 -13.12 -1.24 -32.96
CA GLY A 35 -13.93 -2.39 -32.66
C GLY A 35 -13.15 -3.61 -32.17
N ALA A 36 -13.92 -4.47 -31.52
CA ALA A 36 -13.54 -5.74 -30.94
C ALA A 36 -12.84 -6.66 -31.95
N ALA A 37 -11.66 -7.16 -31.57
CA ALA A 37 -11.03 -8.34 -32.16
C ALA A 37 -10.69 -9.33 -31.05
N GLY A 38 -10.92 -10.59 -31.33
CA GLY A 38 -11.06 -11.71 -30.44
C GLY A 38 -9.83 -12.03 -29.60
N SER A 39 -10.11 -12.64 -28.46
CA SER A 39 -9.20 -13.25 -27.52
C SER A 39 -8.50 -14.46 -28.14
N ASP A 40 -7.24 -14.31 -28.49
CA ASP A 40 -6.33 -15.45 -28.67
C ASP A 40 -5.16 -15.28 -27.68
N GLY A 41 -5.15 -16.17 -26.68
CA GLY A 41 -4.07 -16.69 -25.91
C GLY A 41 -2.88 -15.75 -25.61
N ALA A 42 -3.01 -14.82 -24.67
CA ALA A 42 -1.85 -14.35 -23.92
C ALA A 42 -1.26 -15.55 -23.16
N PRO A 43 0.08 -15.78 -23.15
CA PRO A 43 0.66 -16.86 -22.38
C PRO A 43 0.34 -16.64 -20.90
N ASP A 44 -0.25 -17.67 -20.30
CA ASP A 44 -0.56 -17.75 -18.88
C ASP A 44 0.78 -17.81 -18.13
N TYR A 45 1.38 -16.64 -17.88
CA TYR A 45 2.52 -16.56 -17.00
C TYR A 45 1.98 -16.69 -15.58
N PRO A 46 2.28 -17.77 -14.85
CA PRO A 46 1.97 -17.82 -13.44
C PRO A 46 2.73 -16.67 -12.78
N ILE A 47 1.99 -15.60 -12.44
CA ILE A 47 2.54 -14.53 -11.60
C ILE A 47 2.94 -15.24 -10.31
N PRO A 48 4.23 -15.35 -9.98
CA PRO A 48 4.62 -15.97 -8.72
C PRO A 48 3.86 -15.27 -7.61
N ALA A 49 3.30 -16.01 -6.66
CA ALA A 49 2.63 -15.46 -5.48
C ALA A 49 3.54 -14.48 -4.71
N THR A 50 4.83 -14.49 -5.00
CA THR A 50 5.91 -13.61 -4.50
C THR A 50 5.89 -12.18 -5.06
N ALA A 51 5.17 -11.88 -6.16
CA ALA A 51 5.11 -10.52 -6.73
C ALA A 51 4.15 -9.57 -5.98
N GLN A 52 3.53 -10.01 -4.90
CA GLN A 52 2.76 -9.13 -4.02
C GLN A 52 3.74 -8.36 -3.14
N GLN A 53 3.91 -7.09 -3.46
CA GLN A 53 4.82 -6.22 -2.72
C GLN A 53 4.37 -6.03 -1.29
N ALA A 54 5.27 -6.33 -0.38
CA ALA A 54 5.12 -6.04 1.03
C ALA A 54 5.02 -4.53 1.31
N TYR A 55 4.22 -4.13 2.28
CA TYR A 55 4.27 -2.79 2.86
C TYR A 55 5.62 -2.66 3.56
N SER A 56 6.49 -1.80 3.07
CA SER A 56 7.72 -1.50 3.78
C SER A 56 7.37 -0.64 5.00
N PRO A 57 7.58 -1.15 6.23
CA PRO A 57 7.46 -0.33 7.43
C PRO A 57 8.59 0.71 7.54
N ILE A 58 9.44 0.80 6.49
CA ILE A 58 10.55 1.73 6.40
C ILE A 58 10.00 3.11 6.03
N GLY A 59 9.59 3.87 6.98
CA GLY A 59 9.24 5.27 6.81
C GLY A 59 8.03 5.68 7.63
N GLU A 60 8.28 6.62 8.48
CA GLU A 60 7.37 7.44 9.29
C GLU A 60 6.44 6.71 10.27
N GLY A 61 6.68 7.02 11.54
CA GLY A 61 5.78 6.90 12.67
C GLY A 61 4.79 5.75 12.57
N PHE A 62 5.12 4.63 13.15
CA PHE A 62 4.29 3.46 13.22
C PHE A 62 2.83 3.83 13.52
N GLU A 63 1.99 3.77 12.50
CA GLU A 63 0.55 3.69 12.65
C GLU A 63 0.20 2.20 12.60
N SER A 64 -0.42 1.69 13.65
CA SER A 64 -0.87 0.31 13.70
C SER A 64 -1.69 -0.01 12.45
N PRO A 65 -1.48 -1.14 11.76
CA PRO A 65 -2.34 -1.57 10.66
C PRO A 65 -3.82 -1.69 11.05
N LEU A 66 -4.10 -1.67 12.34
CA LEU A 66 -5.44 -1.64 12.90
C LEU A 66 -5.94 -0.23 13.23
N ASP A 67 -5.16 0.84 12.96
CA ASP A 67 -5.64 2.19 13.21
C ASP A 67 -6.65 2.61 12.12
N PRO A 68 -7.96 2.60 12.42
CA PRO A 68 -8.99 2.92 11.45
C PRO A 68 -8.99 4.40 11.05
N ARG A 69 -8.23 5.28 11.72
CA ARG A 69 -8.08 6.70 11.38
C ARG A 69 -7.40 6.88 10.04
N GLU A 70 -6.55 5.94 9.62
CA GLU A 70 -5.95 5.93 8.30
C GLU A 70 -6.98 5.72 7.18
N ASN A 71 -8.12 5.08 7.46
CA ASN A 71 -9.22 4.98 6.50
C ASN A 71 -9.79 6.35 6.11
N LEU A 72 -9.62 7.36 6.94
CA LEU A 72 -10.11 8.71 6.72
C LEU A 72 -9.13 9.58 5.94
N LYS A 73 -7.84 9.22 5.93
CA LYS A 73 -6.81 9.88 5.13
C LYS A 73 -6.74 9.20 3.76
N GLY A 74 -6.82 9.94 2.68
CA GLY A 74 -6.52 9.39 1.35
C GLY A 74 -5.05 8.94 1.26
N PRO A 75 -4.67 8.25 0.18
CA PRO A 75 -3.31 7.74 -0.01
C PRO A 75 -2.24 8.83 -0.08
N ILE A 76 -2.62 10.09 -0.17
CA ILE A 76 -1.72 11.22 -0.17
C ILE A 76 -2.02 12.07 1.05
N PRO A 77 -1.01 12.46 1.85
CA PRO A 77 -1.19 13.28 3.03
C PRO A 77 -1.97 14.55 2.69
N TYR A 78 -3.00 14.83 3.48
CA TYR A 78 -3.75 16.07 3.32
C TYR A 78 -2.91 17.23 3.86
N VAL A 79 -2.77 18.25 3.05
CA VAL A 79 -2.15 19.49 3.46
C VAL A 79 -3.25 20.37 4.11
N ASP A 80 -3.43 20.21 5.41
CA ASP A 80 -4.32 21.07 6.19
C ASP A 80 -3.71 22.48 6.27
N GLY A 81 -4.50 23.48 5.91
CA GLY A 81 -4.11 24.88 6.03
C GLY A 81 -3.77 25.58 4.73
N ARG A 82 -3.58 24.89 3.63
CA ARG A 82 -3.37 25.52 2.33
C ARG A 82 -4.67 26.11 1.78
N ALA A 83 -4.64 27.37 1.35
CA ALA A 83 -5.79 28.01 0.74
C ALA A 83 -6.20 27.28 -0.56
N PRO A 84 -7.50 27.05 -0.78
CA PRO A 84 -7.98 26.37 -1.96
C PRO A 84 -7.64 27.14 -3.24
N LEU A 85 -7.39 26.41 -4.34
CA LEU A 85 -7.09 27.00 -5.64
C LEU A 85 -8.29 27.80 -6.18
N LEU A 86 -9.52 27.28 -6.04
CA LEU A 86 -10.75 27.87 -6.52
C LEU A 86 -11.40 28.78 -5.44
N ARG A 87 -10.65 29.78 -4.96
CA ARG A 87 -11.05 30.66 -3.84
C ARG A 87 -12.38 31.36 -4.02
N SER A 88 -12.74 31.74 -5.25
CA SER A 88 -14.02 32.40 -5.55
C SER A 88 -15.19 31.42 -5.37
N VAL A 89 -15.05 30.19 -5.82
CA VAL A 89 -16.04 29.13 -5.64
C VAL A 89 -16.15 28.78 -4.16
N SER A 90 -15.03 28.53 -3.49
CA SER A 90 -14.99 28.23 -2.06
C SER A 90 -15.70 29.30 -1.22
N ARG A 91 -15.48 30.59 -1.54
CA ARG A 91 -16.18 31.70 -0.87
C ARG A 91 -17.69 31.73 -1.16
N GLY A 92 -18.08 31.44 -2.40
CA GLY A 92 -19.50 31.36 -2.76
C GLY A 92 -20.26 30.24 -2.06
N LEU A 93 -19.56 29.16 -1.69
CA LEU A 93 -20.15 28.04 -0.97
C LEU A 93 -20.31 28.31 0.55
N GLN A 94 -19.67 29.33 1.12
CA GLN A 94 -19.72 29.61 2.55
C GLN A 94 -21.13 30.03 3.03
N ASP A 95 -21.92 30.63 2.14
CA ASP A 95 -23.29 31.10 2.45
C ASP A 95 -24.33 29.97 2.24
N GLU A 96 -23.90 28.79 1.76
CA GLU A 96 -24.76 27.65 1.50
C GLU A 96 -24.94 26.75 2.74
N GLY A 97 -25.86 25.79 2.66
CA GLY A 97 -26.04 24.80 3.72
C GLY A 97 -24.80 23.89 3.92
N PRO A 98 -24.68 23.19 5.07
CA PRO A 98 -23.48 22.43 5.45
C PRO A 98 -23.01 21.46 4.38
N PHE A 99 -23.92 20.85 3.64
CA PHE A 99 -23.61 19.89 2.56
C PHE A 99 -22.70 20.50 1.48
N LEU A 100 -22.98 21.74 1.05
CA LEU A 100 -22.20 22.45 0.04
C LEU A 100 -21.06 23.25 0.67
N ARG A 101 -21.31 23.93 1.79
CA ARG A 101 -20.33 24.77 2.48
C ARG A 101 -19.08 24.00 2.87
N ASP A 102 -19.24 22.78 3.40
CA ASP A 102 -18.15 21.95 3.92
C ASP A 102 -17.62 20.96 2.88
N THR A 103 -18.00 21.15 1.60
CA THR A 103 -17.51 20.35 0.47
C THR A 103 -16.00 20.53 0.31
N LYS A 104 -15.33 19.40 0.05
CA LYS A 104 -13.89 19.35 -0.26
C LYS A 104 -13.69 18.72 -1.63
N LEU A 105 -12.86 19.34 -2.44
CA LEU A 105 -12.42 18.82 -3.72
C LEU A 105 -10.89 18.92 -3.78
N ARG A 106 -10.23 17.80 -4.10
CA ARG A 106 -8.77 17.70 -4.14
C ARG A 106 -8.31 17.04 -5.41
N LEU A 107 -7.25 17.58 -5.98
CA LEU A 107 -6.49 16.93 -7.03
C LEU A 107 -5.18 16.42 -6.40
N ASN A 108 -4.91 15.13 -6.55
CA ASN A 108 -3.63 14.53 -6.20
C ASN A 108 -2.99 14.06 -7.50
N SER A 109 -1.98 14.79 -7.97
CA SER A 109 -1.19 14.39 -9.13
C SER A 109 -0.13 13.38 -8.70
N ARG A 110 0.06 12.32 -9.48
CA ARG A 110 1.14 11.33 -9.32
C ARG A 110 1.80 11.09 -10.67
N SER A 111 3.13 11.20 -10.70
CA SER A 111 3.95 10.71 -11.80
C SER A 111 4.87 9.63 -11.27
N TYR A 112 5.00 8.53 -12.00
CA TYR A 112 5.68 7.33 -11.53
C TYR A 112 6.51 6.73 -12.66
N TRP A 113 7.83 6.68 -12.47
CA TRP A 113 8.73 5.90 -13.30
C TRP A 113 9.11 4.63 -12.56
N LEU A 114 8.96 3.51 -13.24
CA LEU A 114 9.36 2.18 -12.82
C LEU A 114 10.26 1.58 -13.88
N SER A 115 11.40 1.06 -13.46
CA SER A 115 12.25 0.18 -14.26
C SER A 115 12.63 -1.00 -13.40
N GLN A 116 12.38 -2.22 -13.89
CA GLN A 116 12.65 -3.44 -13.14
C GLN A 116 13.14 -4.55 -14.07
N ASP A 117 14.02 -5.39 -13.54
CA ASP A 117 14.37 -6.69 -14.07
C ASP A 117 13.79 -7.74 -13.13
N VAL A 118 12.91 -8.57 -13.66
CA VAL A 118 12.22 -9.65 -12.94
C VAL A 118 12.71 -10.97 -13.51
N PHE A 119 13.69 -11.58 -12.87
CA PHE A 119 14.24 -12.86 -13.29
C PHE A 119 14.68 -12.89 -14.78
N GLY A 120 15.33 -11.80 -15.23
CA GLY A 120 15.77 -11.64 -16.62
C GLY A 120 14.72 -11.07 -17.58
N PHE A 121 13.53 -10.69 -17.09
CA PHE A 121 12.52 -9.99 -17.88
C PHE A 121 12.50 -8.49 -17.49
N GLU A 122 12.97 -7.66 -18.41
CA GLU A 122 12.92 -6.20 -18.22
C GLU A 122 11.48 -5.70 -18.40
N SER A 123 11.05 -4.82 -17.51
CA SER A 123 9.78 -4.11 -17.61
C SER A 123 9.95 -2.67 -17.14
N GLU A 124 9.43 -1.74 -17.94
CA GLU A 124 9.58 -0.31 -17.70
C GLU A 124 8.31 0.45 -18.07
N ALA A 125 7.95 1.44 -17.24
CA ALA A 125 6.90 2.39 -17.58
C ALA A 125 7.12 3.74 -16.90
N LEU A 126 6.87 4.83 -17.62
CA LEU A 126 6.65 6.16 -17.09
C LEU A 126 5.15 6.47 -17.21
N THR A 127 4.50 6.67 -16.09
CA THR A 127 3.05 6.93 -16.00
C THR A 127 2.77 8.25 -15.30
N THR A 128 1.64 8.86 -15.63
CA THR A 128 1.14 10.07 -14.95
C THR A 128 -0.35 9.94 -14.70
N GLY A 129 -0.86 10.71 -13.73
CA GLY A 129 -2.27 10.68 -13.36
C GLY A 129 -2.48 11.04 -11.90
N GLY A 130 -3.09 10.13 -11.14
CA GLY A 130 -3.38 10.31 -9.72
C GLY A 130 -4.87 10.26 -9.42
N SER A 131 -5.42 11.19 -8.63
CA SER A 131 -6.83 11.14 -8.25
C SER A 131 -7.49 12.51 -8.13
N LEU A 132 -8.79 12.57 -8.47
CA LEU A 132 -9.69 13.66 -8.15
C LEU A 132 -10.65 13.19 -7.06
N ALA A 133 -10.53 13.73 -5.85
CA ALA A 133 -11.28 13.32 -4.68
C ALA A 133 -12.30 14.38 -4.29
N TYR A 134 -13.57 13.98 -4.26
CA TYR A 134 -14.71 14.75 -3.80
C TYR A 134 -15.23 14.22 -2.46
N GLN A 135 -15.59 15.10 -1.55
CA GLN A 135 -16.28 14.79 -0.32
C GLN A 135 -17.26 15.93 -0.02
N SER A 136 -18.54 15.62 0.16
CA SER A 136 -19.54 16.61 0.58
C SER A 136 -19.41 16.96 2.07
N GLY A 137 -20.01 18.04 2.52
CA GLY A 137 -20.38 18.16 3.93
C GLY A 137 -21.49 17.18 4.30
N TYR A 138 -21.98 17.25 5.55
CA TYR A 138 -23.07 16.40 6.03
C TYR A 138 -24.43 17.00 5.71
N ILE A 139 -25.38 16.18 5.25
CA ILE A 139 -26.81 16.49 5.18
C ILE A 139 -27.39 16.17 6.56
N ALA A 140 -28.01 17.15 7.22
CA ALA A 140 -28.67 17.01 8.54
C ALA A 140 -27.76 16.28 9.57
N ASP A 141 -26.46 16.49 9.51
CA ASP A 141 -25.43 15.93 10.37
C ASP A 141 -25.29 14.38 10.33
N PHE A 142 -26.01 13.69 9.44
CA PHE A 142 -25.97 12.23 9.42
C PHE A 142 -25.49 11.60 8.10
N LEU A 143 -25.64 12.27 6.93
CA LEU A 143 -25.27 11.69 5.61
C LEU A 143 -24.19 12.52 4.91
N GLN A 144 -23.11 11.87 4.52
CA GLN A 144 -22.04 12.43 3.70
C GLN A 144 -21.78 11.56 2.47
N LEU A 145 -21.47 12.17 1.34
CA LEU A 145 -21.12 11.48 0.09
C LEU A 145 -19.64 11.64 -0.22
N ARG A 146 -19.04 10.60 -0.79
CA ARG A 146 -17.64 10.60 -1.23
C ARG A 146 -17.51 9.95 -2.62
N GLY A 147 -16.67 10.57 -3.48
CA GLY A 147 -16.29 10.01 -4.77
C GLY A 147 -14.81 10.26 -5.04
N VAL A 148 -14.09 9.27 -5.56
CA VAL A 148 -12.70 9.44 -5.98
C VAL A 148 -12.50 8.77 -7.34
N LEU A 149 -12.20 9.60 -8.33
CA LEU A 149 -11.78 9.15 -9.65
C LEU A 149 -10.26 8.98 -9.65
N TYR A 150 -9.78 7.81 -10.02
CA TYR A 150 -8.37 7.52 -10.21
C TYR A 150 -8.05 7.40 -11.70
N THR A 151 -6.84 7.82 -12.08
CA THR A 151 -6.34 7.62 -13.43
C THR A 151 -4.85 7.31 -13.43
N SER A 152 -4.43 6.44 -14.35
CA SER A 152 -3.04 6.15 -14.69
C SER A 152 -2.92 6.14 -16.21
N GLN A 153 -2.10 7.03 -16.75
CA GLN A 153 -1.92 7.23 -18.18
C GLN A 153 -0.48 6.92 -18.55
N PRO A 154 -0.19 6.12 -19.58
CA PRO A 154 1.16 5.90 -20.05
C PRO A 154 1.72 7.17 -20.71
N LEU A 155 2.88 7.63 -20.26
CA LEU A 155 3.72 8.56 -21.00
C LEU A 155 4.78 7.81 -21.82
N TYR A 156 5.21 6.68 -21.28
CA TYR A 156 6.10 5.74 -21.94
C TYR A 156 5.82 4.35 -21.36
N ALA A 157 5.47 3.40 -22.18
CA ALA A 157 5.29 1.99 -21.83
C ALA A 157 5.58 1.17 -23.10
N PRO A 158 6.70 0.45 -23.18
CA PRO A 158 7.01 -0.39 -24.33
C PRO A 158 6.02 -1.53 -24.49
N ASP A 159 5.66 -1.86 -25.72
CA ASP A 159 4.77 -2.97 -26.05
C ASP A 159 5.39 -4.30 -25.60
N GLY A 160 4.57 -5.19 -25.06
CA GLY A 160 4.98 -6.55 -24.69
C GLY A 160 5.78 -6.65 -23.39
N VAL A 161 5.95 -5.55 -22.66
CA VAL A 161 6.72 -5.50 -21.40
C VAL A 161 5.77 -5.14 -20.24
N GLY A 162 4.68 -5.89 -20.08
CA GLY A 162 3.68 -5.72 -19.03
C GLY A 162 4.23 -5.90 -17.60
N ALA A 163 3.35 -6.09 -16.65
CA ALA A 163 3.67 -6.39 -15.24
C ALA A 163 4.25 -5.23 -14.41
N THR A 164 4.11 -3.98 -14.85
CA THR A 164 4.49 -2.81 -14.01
C THR A 164 3.50 -2.56 -12.87
N PHE A 165 2.27 -3.06 -12.95
CA PHE A 165 1.14 -2.77 -12.05
C PHE A 165 0.78 -1.28 -11.94
N ASN A 166 1.35 -0.43 -12.78
CA ASN A 166 0.98 0.97 -12.94
C ASN A 166 -0.08 1.17 -14.02
N LEU A 167 -0.17 0.22 -14.93
CA LEU A 167 -1.10 0.13 -16.07
C LEU A 167 -1.80 -1.23 -16.02
N THR A 168 -2.71 -1.48 -16.97
CA THR A 168 -3.27 -2.83 -17.17
C THR A 168 -2.16 -3.83 -17.53
N PRO A 169 -2.41 -5.15 -17.45
CA PRO A 169 -1.46 -6.16 -17.92
C PRO A 169 -1.01 -5.95 -19.37
N ASP A 170 -1.88 -5.38 -20.21
CA ASP A 170 -1.61 -5.05 -21.62
C ASP A 170 -0.93 -3.67 -21.80
N SER A 171 -0.48 -3.04 -20.72
CA SER A 171 0.15 -1.71 -20.69
C SER A 171 -0.79 -0.55 -21.08
N ASP A 172 -2.10 -0.78 -21.05
CA ASP A 172 -3.11 0.24 -21.32
C ASP A 172 -3.36 1.15 -20.10
N GLN A 173 -3.94 2.31 -20.41
CA GLN A 173 -4.37 3.27 -19.39
C GLN A 173 -5.46 2.70 -18.47
N ILE A 174 -5.51 3.23 -17.24
CA ILE A 174 -6.58 2.93 -16.28
C ILE A 174 -7.28 4.24 -15.91
N THR A 175 -8.62 4.25 -15.97
CA THR A 175 -9.42 5.34 -15.40
C THR A 175 -10.67 4.75 -14.76
N THR A 176 -10.83 4.97 -13.45
CA THR A 176 -11.88 4.29 -12.68
C THR A 176 -12.42 5.15 -11.54
N LEU A 177 -13.73 5.06 -11.29
CA LEU A 177 -14.34 5.55 -10.05
C LEU A 177 -14.07 4.53 -8.93
N GLY A 178 -12.86 4.59 -8.36
CA GLY A 178 -12.41 3.63 -7.38
C GLY A 178 -13.03 3.82 -5.99
N GLN A 179 -13.54 5.03 -5.67
CA GLN A 179 -14.35 5.24 -4.48
C GLN A 179 -15.66 5.93 -4.86
N ALA A 180 -16.77 5.41 -4.35
CA ALA A 180 -18.12 5.96 -4.47
C ALA A 180 -18.92 5.43 -3.29
N SER A 181 -19.04 6.20 -2.22
CA SER A 181 -19.63 5.75 -0.98
C SER A 181 -20.51 6.81 -0.31
N ALA A 182 -21.47 6.31 0.45
CA ALA A 182 -22.27 7.07 1.39
C ALA A 182 -21.84 6.72 2.82
N ARG A 183 -21.67 7.73 3.64
CA ARG A 183 -21.30 7.63 5.06
C ARG A 183 -22.47 8.11 5.90
N LEU A 184 -22.90 7.28 6.84
CA LEU A 184 -24.00 7.54 7.74
C LEU A 184 -23.52 7.58 9.19
N LYS A 185 -23.86 8.63 9.91
CA LYS A 185 -23.63 8.74 11.35
C LYS A 185 -24.92 8.45 12.12
N PHE A 186 -24.84 7.60 13.12
CA PHE A 186 -25.96 7.29 14.00
C PHE A 186 -25.48 6.68 15.33
N ALA A 187 -26.04 7.13 16.43
CA ALA A 187 -25.80 6.57 17.77
C ALA A 187 -24.30 6.40 18.13
N GLY A 188 -23.45 7.36 17.73
CA GLY A 188 -22.00 7.29 17.97
C GLY A 188 -21.25 6.29 17.09
N GLN A 189 -21.87 5.87 15.99
CA GLN A 189 -21.33 4.96 14.98
C GLN A 189 -21.24 5.66 13.62
N GLU A 190 -20.33 5.17 12.79
CA GLU A 190 -20.18 5.56 11.39
C GLU A 190 -20.29 4.33 10.49
N LEU A 191 -21.29 4.29 9.62
CA LEU A 191 -21.47 3.27 8.61
C LEU A 191 -21.10 3.84 7.25
N THR A 192 -20.11 3.26 6.58
CA THR A 192 -19.78 3.58 5.19
C THR A 192 -20.20 2.44 4.28
N ALA A 193 -20.99 2.75 3.25
CA ALA A 193 -21.47 1.78 2.25
C ALA A 193 -21.04 2.19 0.84
N GLY A 194 -20.59 1.24 0.03
CA GLY A 194 -20.12 1.41 -1.34
C GLY A 194 -18.62 1.21 -1.51
N ARG A 195 -18.05 1.81 -2.56
CA ARG A 195 -16.63 1.70 -2.90
C ARG A 195 -15.79 2.62 -2.04
N GLN A 196 -14.80 2.08 -1.34
CA GLN A 196 -14.02 2.79 -0.33
C GLN A 196 -12.62 2.21 -0.15
N LEU A 197 -11.75 2.94 0.55
CA LEU A 197 -10.51 2.39 1.09
C LEU A 197 -10.82 1.71 2.42
N VAL A 198 -10.20 0.56 2.65
CA VAL A 198 -10.23 -0.16 3.94
C VAL A 198 -8.78 -0.39 4.36
N ARG A 199 -8.45 -0.16 5.62
CA ARG A 199 -7.08 -0.29 6.14
C ARG A 199 -7.10 -1.16 7.38
N THR A 200 -6.75 -2.41 7.21
CA THR A 200 -6.50 -3.39 8.26
C THR A 200 -5.21 -4.12 7.97
N ALA A 201 -4.80 -5.07 8.79
CA ALA A 201 -3.52 -5.76 8.67
C ALA A 201 -3.30 -6.39 7.28
N TYR A 202 -4.29 -7.14 6.75
CA TYR A 202 -4.18 -7.87 5.49
C TYR A 202 -5.15 -7.41 4.40
N ILE A 203 -6.08 -6.52 4.71
CA ILE A 203 -6.95 -5.84 3.73
C ILE A 203 -6.64 -4.36 3.82
N ASN A 204 -5.87 -3.86 2.86
CA ASN A 204 -5.40 -2.48 2.86
C ASN A 204 -5.17 -1.99 1.43
N PRO A 205 -5.06 -0.67 1.21
CA PRO A 205 -4.92 -0.09 -0.13
C PRO A 205 -3.69 -0.52 -0.89
N ASN A 206 -2.63 -0.95 -0.22
CA ASN A 206 -1.36 -1.33 -0.83
C ASN A 206 -0.92 -0.31 -1.89
N ASP A 207 -0.82 0.97 -1.51
CA ASP A 207 -0.70 2.13 -2.41
C ASP A 207 0.75 2.39 -2.88
N PHE A 208 1.41 1.36 -3.41
CA PHE A 208 2.77 1.45 -3.96
C PHE A 208 2.83 1.75 -5.45
N ARG A 209 1.69 1.79 -6.12
CA ARG A 209 1.58 2.00 -7.57
C ARG A 209 0.76 3.25 -7.86
N MET A 210 0.42 3.45 -9.12
CA MET A 210 -0.36 4.62 -9.54
C MET A 210 -1.74 4.68 -8.89
N ILE A 211 -2.39 3.52 -8.72
CA ILE A 211 -3.76 3.39 -8.22
C ILE A 211 -3.77 2.41 -7.04
N PRO A 212 -4.43 2.72 -5.92
CA PRO A 212 -4.54 1.82 -4.78
C PRO A 212 -5.54 0.67 -5.05
N LEU A 213 -5.46 -0.40 -4.25
CA LEU A 213 -6.58 -1.31 -4.07
C LEU A 213 -7.74 -0.54 -3.46
N THR A 214 -8.95 -0.80 -3.94
CA THR A 214 -10.20 -0.26 -3.38
C THR A 214 -11.22 -1.37 -3.22
N PHE A 215 -12.11 -1.24 -2.24
CA PHE A 215 -13.01 -2.30 -1.79
C PHE A 215 -14.45 -1.83 -1.89
N GLU A 216 -15.36 -2.74 -2.22
CA GLU A 216 -16.79 -2.48 -2.26
C GLU A 216 -17.49 -3.30 -1.18
N GLY A 217 -18.22 -2.60 -0.30
CA GLY A 217 -18.83 -3.24 0.85
C GLY A 217 -19.41 -2.25 1.84
N ILE A 218 -19.64 -2.76 3.05
CA ILE A 218 -20.13 -2.02 4.21
C ILE A 218 -19.09 -2.09 5.31
N VAL A 219 -18.77 -0.95 5.91
CA VAL A 219 -17.83 -0.81 7.03
C VAL A 219 -18.49 -0.03 8.15
N LEU A 220 -18.56 -0.62 9.33
CA LEU A 220 -19.03 0.00 10.56
C LEU A 220 -17.83 0.29 11.47
N LEU A 221 -17.72 1.53 11.93
CA LEU A 221 -16.69 2.01 12.85
C LEU A 221 -17.36 2.85 13.95
N PRO A 222 -16.75 3.02 15.12
CA PRO A 222 -17.20 4.05 16.06
C PRO A 222 -16.92 5.44 15.48
N GLU A 223 -17.81 6.39 15.76
CA GLU A 223 -17.57 7.80 15.54
C GLU A 223 -16.45 8.31 16.48
N ASP A 224 -15.71 9.35 16.07
CA ASP A 224 -14.66 9.99 16.88
C ASP A 224 -13.51 9.06 17.33
N LEU A 225 -13.02 8.25 16.40
CA LEU A 225 -11.91 7.31 16.61
C LEU A 225 -10.66 7.92 17.27
N ARG A 226 -10.43 9.24 17.13
CA ARG A 226 -9.24 9.91 17.70
C ARG A 226 -9.31 10.10 19.21
N GLU A 227 -10.51 10.16 19.77
CA GLU A 227 -10.73 10.44 21.20
C GLU A 227 -10.94 9.17 22.03
N ARG A 228 -11.18 8.03 21.37
CA ARG A 228 -11.46 6.76 22.04
C ARG A 228 -10.18 5.94 22.28
N LYS A 229 -10.14 5.25 23.42
CA LYS A 229 -9.10 4.27 23.70
C LYS A 229 -9.41 2.90 23.06
N LEU A 230 -10.68 2.59 22.88
CA LEU A 230 -11.13 1.35 22.25
C LEU A 230 -11.87 1.66 20.97
N ASP A 231 -11.36 1.14 19.89
CA ASP A 231 -12.00 1.14 18.57
C ASP A 231 -12.37 -0.28 18.16
N TYR A 232 -13.27 -0.39 17.20
CA TYR A 232 -13.64 -1.66 16.59
C TYR A 232 -13.98 -1.46 15.12
N ILE A 233 -13.96 -2.57 14.39
CA ILE A 233 -14.42 -2.66 13.01
C ILE A 233 -15.36 -3.86 12.87
N ALA A 234 -16.47 -3.66 12.17
CA ALA A 234 -17.28 -4.73 11.61
C ALA A 234 -17.55 -4.39 10.14
N SER A 235 -17.19 -5.29 9.24
CA SER A 235 -17.26 -5.01 7.81
C SER A 235 -17.59 -6.27 7.04
N TYR A 236 -18.39 -6.11 5.96
CA TYR A 236 -18.55 -7.11 4.93
C TYR A 236 -18.23 -6.51 3.58
N LEU A 237 -17.19 -7.03 2.94
CA LEU A 237 -16.70 -6.59 1.62
C LEU A 237 -16.99 -7.71 0.63
N TRP A 238 -17.69 -7.39 -0.46
CA TRP A 238 -18.08 -8.40 -1.47
C TRP A 238 -17.25 -8.33 -2.75
N ARG A 239 -16.58 -7.21 -3.05
CA ARG A 239 -15.69 -7.02 -4.21
C ARG A 239 -14.51 -6.15 -3.86
N TYR A 240 -13.46 -6.27 -4.65
CA TYR A 240 -12.33 -5.36 -4.61
C TYR A 240 -11.81 -5.08 -6.02
N LYS A 241 -11.09 -4.01 -6.18
CA LYS A 241 -10.44 -3.61 -7.42
C LYS A 241 -8.92 -3.71 -7.26
N ARG A 242 -8.28 -4.41 -8.20
CA ARG A 242 -6.82 -4.52 -8.27
C ARG A 242 -6.19 -3.18 -8.67
N ARG A 243 -4.86 -3.06 -8.48
CA ARG A 243 -4.10 -1.86 -8.85
C ARG A 243 -3.96 -1.67 -10.35
N ASP A 244 -3.93 -2.76 -11.09
CA ASP A 244 -3.72 -2.89 -12.53
C ASP A 244 -5.04 -3.11 -13.31
N SER A 245 -6.18 -2.77 -12.70
CA SER A 245 -7.50 -2.96 -13.31
C SER A 245 -8.44 -1.80 -12.95
N ASP A 246 -9.41 -1.55 -13.80
CA ASP A 246 -10.54 -0.66 -13.56
C ASP A 246 -11.77 -1.40 -13.03
N ASN A 247 -11.77 -2.74 -13.05
CA ASN A 247 -12.88 -3.60 -12.67
C ASN A 247 -12.85 -4.01 -11.19
N PHE A 248 -14.05 -4.16 -10.61
CA PHE A 248 -14.26 -4.76 -9.29
C PHE A 248 -14.62 -6.22 -9.46
N ILE A 249 -13.83 -7.11 -8.85
CA ILE A 249 -13.98 -8.57 -8.89
C ILE A 249 -14.30 -9.12 -7.51
N PRO A 250 -14.95 -10.30 -7.39
CA PRO A 250 -15.13 -10.99 -6.12
C PRO A 250 -13.79 -11.37 -5.48
N PHE A 251 -13.75 -11.50 -4.15
CA PHE A 251 -12.56 -11.99 -3.45
C PHE A 251 -12.22 -13.43 -3.80
N SER A 252 -13.25 -14.25 -3.98
CA SER A 252 -13.17 -15.66 -4.37
C SER A 252 -12.45 -15.89 -5.70
N GLU A 253 -12.62 -14.99 -6.68
CA GLU A 253 -11.92 -15.10 -7.98
C GLU A 253 -10.40 -15.13 -7.81
N THR A 254 -9.85 -14.29 -6.95
CA THR A 254 -8.40 -14.29 -6.66
C THR A 254 -7.94 -15.52 -5.89
N LEU A 255 -8.82 -16.13 -5.12
CA LEU A 255 -8.54 -17.37 -4.38
C LEU A 255 -8.75 -18.63 -5.22
N GLY A 256 -9.22 -18.50 -6.46
CA GLY A 256 -9.52 -19.63 -7.32
C GLY A 256 -10.79 -20.40 -6.93
N VAL A 257 -11.71 -19.74 -6.19
CA VAL A 257 -12.99 -20.33 -5.75
C VAL A 257 -14.09 -19.89 -6.70
N ALA A 258 -14.95 -20.81 -7.11
CA ALA A 258 -15.98 -20.54 -8.11
C ALA A 258 -17.22 -19.78 -7.57
N GLN A 259 -17.47 -19.84 -6.25
CA GLN A 259 -18.55 -19.13 -5.60
C GLN A 259 -18.16 -17.66 -5.34
N ASP A 260 -19.12 -16.74 -5.49
CA ASP A 260 -18.94 -15.32 -5.17
C ASP A 260 -18.97 -15.08 -3.67
N GLU A 261 -17.82 -15.30 -3.00
CA GLU A 261 -17.68 -15.08 -1.56
C GLU A 261 -17.05 -13.74 -1.24
N GLY A 262 -17.60 -13.04 -0.24
CA GLY A 262 -17.04 -11.82 0.32
C GLY A 262 -16.22 -12.10 1.58
N VAL A 263 -15.62 -11.03 2.12
CA VAL A 263 -14.84 -11.08 3.38
C VAL A 263 -15.62 -10.43 4.50
N LEU A 264 -15.90 -11.17 5.56
CA LEU A 264 -16.34 -10.64 6.85
C LEU A 264 -15.11 -10.24 7.67
N ILE A 265 -15.01 -8.98 8.08
CA ILE A 265 -13.93 -8.46 8.93
C ILE A 265 -14.54 -8.06 10.26
N THR A 266 -13.98 -8.56 11.35
CA THR A 266 -14.32 -8.12 12.70
C THR A 266 -13.03 -7.88 13.47
N GLY A 267 -12.97 -6.80 14.26
CA GLY A 267 -11.77 -6.49 15.02
C GLY A 267 -11.96 -5.43 16.06
N ALA A 268 -11.00 -5.35 16.97
CA ALA A 268 -10.93 -4.33 17.99
C ALA A 268 -9.48 -3.91 18.23
N HIS A 269 -9.30 -2.64 18.59
CA HIS A 269 -7.99 -2.07 18.88
C HIS A 269 -8.09 -1.19 20.13
N TYR A 270 -7.23 -1.45 21.10
CA TYR A 270 -7.08 -0.63 22.30
C TYR A 270 -5.82 0.18 22.27
N ARG A 271 -5.93 1.49 22.48
CA ARG A 271 -4.82 2.45 22.57
C ARG A 271 -4.64 2.93 23.99
N GLY A 272 -3.58 2.50 24.61
CA GLY A 272 -3.12 3.02 25.89
C GLY A 272 -1.94 3.98 25.75
N ALA A 273 -1.46 4.52 26.87
CA ALA A 273 -0.29 5.41 26.88
C ALA A 273 1.00 4.72 26.47
N GLN A 274 1.17 3.47 26.86
CA GLN A 274 2.36 2.67 26.60
C GLN A 274 2.05 1.39 25.84
N TRP A 275 0.86 0.85 25.99
CA TRP A 275 0.40 -0.40 25.42
C TRP A 275 -0.67 -0.18 24.38
N ASN A 276 -0.52 -0.81 23.22
CA ASN A 276 -1.57 -0.94 22.22
C ASN A 276 -1.83 -2.44 21.97
N TYR A 277 -3.08 -2.80 21.79
CA TYR A 277 -3.51 -4.17 21.51
C TYR A 277 -4.46 -4.17 20.35
N GLY A 278 -4.25 -5.05 19.38
CA GLY A 278 -5.12 -5.18 18.22
C GLY A 278 -5.47 -6.63 17.93
N LEU A 279 -6.72 -6.88 17.57
CA LEU A 279 -7.21 -8.17 17.08
C LEU A 279 -8.09 -7.94 15.85
N VAL A 280 -7.88 -8.71 14.80
CA VAL A 280 -8.73 -8.69 13.61
C VAL A 280 -8.90 -10.12 13.08
N ASN A 281 -10.12 -10.49 12.71
CA ASN A 281 -10.44 -11.72 12.01
C ASN A 281 -10.96 -11.42 10.61
N TYR A 282 -10.53 -12.20 9.64
CA TYR A 282 -10.94 -12.17 8.24
C TYR A 282 -11.54 -13.54 7.92
N TRP A 283 -12.82 -13.58 7.60
CA TRP A 283 -13.53 -14.80 7.26
C TRP A 283 -14.07 -14.73 5.84
N ILE A 284 -13.62 -15.64 4.99
CA ILE A 284 -14.17 -15.91 3.67
C ILE A 284 -14.80 -17.27 3.72
N ALA A 285 -16.13 -17.33 3.59
CA ALA A 285 -16.88 -18.59 3.75
C ALA A 285 -16.33 -19.67 2.80
N ASP A 286 -16.33 -20.89 3.28
CA ASP A 286 -15.91 -22.10 2.55
C ASP A 286 -14.52 -22.04 1.90
N ALA A 287 -13.73 -21.00 2.21
CA ALA A 287 -12.41 -20.77 1.66
C ALA A 287 -11.33 -20.61 2.73
N MET A 288 -11.29 -19.48 3.44
CA MET A 288 -10.16 -19.15 4.31
C MET A 288 -10.58 -18.31 5.51
N ASN A 289 -9.97 -18.59 6.66
CA ASN A 289 -10.00 -17.72 7.82
C ASN A 289 -8.58 -17.27 8.20
N THR A 290 -8.42 -15.99 8.50
CA THR A 290 -7.17 -15.44 9.04
C THR A 290 -7.48 -14.66 10.31
N ALA A 291 -6.93 -15.11 11.45
CA ALA A 291 -7.02 -14.43 12.74
C ALA A 291 -5.68 -13.74 13.03
N TYR A 292 -5.70 -12.43 13.22
CA TYR A 292 -4.52 -11.60 13.47
C TYR A 292 -4.58 -10.94 14.84
N GLY A 293 -3.45 -10.90 15.53
CA GLY A 293 -3.28 -10.17 16.78
C GLY A 293 -1.94 -9.45 16.86
N GLU A 294 -1.92 -8.28 17.47
CA GLU A 294 -0.68 -7.52 17.73
C GLU A 294 -0.68 -6.87 19.10
N ILE A 295 0.53 -6.67 19.62
CA ILE A 295 0.81 -5.96 20.87
C ILE A 295 2.00 -5.03 20.62
N ASP A 296 1.84 -3.77 20.95
CA ASP A 296 2.93 -2.78 20.99
C ASP A 296 3.16 -2.28 22.40
N TYR A 297 4.42 -2.14 22.76
CA TYR A 297 4.84 -1.52 23.99
C TYR A 297 5.87 -0.41 23.72
N THR A 298 5.54 0.80 24.14
CA THR A 298 6.47 1.93 24.10
C THR A 298 7.09 2.11 25.48
N LEU A 299 8.40 1.93 25.58
CA LEU A 299 9.12 2.09 26.85
C LEU A 299 9.04 3.56 27.28
N PRO A 300 8.85 3.82 28.58
CA PRO A 300 8.97 5.17 29.14
C PRO A 300 10.35 5.75 28.79
N HIS A 301 10.38 6.96 28.30
CA HIS A 301 11.62 7.68 27.98
C HIS A 301 11.73 8.95 28.81
N GLY A 302 12.92 9.51 28.93
CA GLY A 302 13.14 10.77 29.65
C GLY A 302 12.55 11.97 28.92
N ASP A 303 12.16 13.01 29.65
CA ASP A 303 11.47 14.20 29.11
C ASP A 303 12.40 15.19 28.36
N GLY A 304 13.66 14.82 28.12
CA GLY A 304 14.63 15.70 27.43
C GLY A 304 14.48 15.68 25.91
N PRO A 305 14.63 16.84 25.22
CA PRO A 305 14.66 16.87 23.77
C PRO A 305 15.79 15.97 23.23
N GLY A 306 15.44 14.99 22.40
CA GLY A 306 16.36 14.00 21.83
C GLY A 306 16.70 12.84 22.77
N ALA A 307 15.92 12.59 23.82
CA ALA A 307 16.02 11.37 24.59
C ALA A 307 15.72 10.14 23.70
N PRO A 308 16.44 9.01 23.88
CA PRO A 308 16.17 7.80 23.12
C PRO A 308 14.79 7.25 23.46
N SER A 309 14.05 6.81 22.46
CA SER A 309 12.79 6.09 22.63
C SER A 309 12.89 4.68 22.07
N PHE A 310 12.21 3.74 22.72
CA PHE A 310 12.20 2.34 22.31
C PHE A 310 10.76 1.83 22.24
N ARG A 311 10.47 1.08 21.18
CA ARG A 311 9.20 0.37 21.02
C ARG A 311 9.47 -1.08 20.68
N VAL A 312 8.76 -1.97 21.36
CA VAL A 312 8.75 -3.40 21.08
C VAL A 312 7.36 -3.75 20.57
N SER A 313 7.30 -4.48 19.47
CA SER A 313 6.05 -4.96 18.89
C SER A 313 6.13 -6.45 18.65
N VAL A 314 5.02 -7.17 18.85
CA VAL A 314 4.86 -8.56 18.46
C VAL A 314 3.52 -8.72 17.78
N ASN A 315 3.47 -9.57 16.74
CA ASN A 315 2.21 -9.98 16.13
C ASN A 315 2.21 -11.47 15.80
N ASN A 316 1.02 -12.00 15.60
CA ASN A 316 0.79 -13.33 15.09
C ASN A 316 -0.47 -13.35 14.22
N ALA A 317 -0.41 -14.09 13.14
CA ALA A 317 -1.54 -14.40 12.30
C ALA A 317 -1.65 -15.93 12.15
N ASP A 318 -2.81 -16.49 12.44
CA ASP A 318 -3.19 -17.88 12.16
C ASP A 318 -4.09 -17.91 10.93
N GLN A 319 -3.76 -18.75 9.96
CA GLN A 319 -4.47 -18.83 8.68
C GLN A 319 -4.75 -20.28 8.32
N ARG A 320 -6.00 -20.56 7.92
CA ARG A 320 -6.42 -21.91 7.56
C ARG A 320 -7.57 -21.93 6.58
N SER A 321 -7.72 -23.02 5.85
CA SER A 321 -8.92 -23.34 5.11
C SER A 321 -10.10 -23.60 6.05
N VAL A 322 -11.33 -23.30 5.61
CA VAL A 322 -12.55 -23.43 6.41
C VAL A 322 -13.74 -23.85 5.56
N GLY A 323 -14.77 -24.39 6.22
CA GLY A 323 -16.02 -24.79 5.58
C GLY A 323 -15.83 -25.96 4.63
N GLU A 324 -16.27 -25.80 3.39
CA GLU A 324 -16.12 -26.83 2.34
C GLU A 324 -14.70 -26.87 1.73
N GLU A 325 -13.78 -25.99 2.18
CA GLU A 325 -12.38 -25.93 1.80
C GLU A 325 -12.15 -25.84 0.27
N LEU A 326 -12.87 -24.92 -0.37
CA LEU A 326 -12.97 -24.82 -1.83
C LEU A 326 -11.73 -24.22 -2.49
N MET A 327 -10.75 -23.73 -1.74
CA MET A 327 -9.51 -23.23 -2.30
C MET A 327 -8.62 -24.33 -2.88
N PRO A 328 -7.92 -24.10 -4.01
CA PRO A 328 -6.87 -25.02 -4.47
C PRO A 328 -5.82 -25.24 -3.38
N GLY A 329 -5.44 -26.52 -3.16
CA GLY A 329 -4.47 -26.88 -2.13
C GLY A 329 -5.03 -26.97 -0.69
N SER A 330 -6.34 -26.90 -0.51
CA SER A 330 -6.99 -27.21 0.78
C SER A 330 -7.01 -28.74 1.07
N PRO A 331 -7.05 -29.15 2.35
CA PRO A 331 -6.94 -28.32 3.54
C PRO A 331 -5.52 -27.78 3.77
N PHE A 332 -5.40 -26.59 4.35
CA PHE A 332 -4.13 -26.03 4.80
C PHE A 332 -4.29 -25.35 6.16
N HIS A 333 -3.19 -25.27 6.90
CA HIS A 333 -3.07 -24.46 8.11
C HIS A 333 -1.64 -23.92 8.20
N THR A 334 -1.49 -22.64 8.44
CA THR A 334 -0.19 -22.00 8.62
C THR A 334 -0.33 -20.81 9.58
N PHE A 335 0.80 -20.30 10.05
CA PHE A 335 0.85 -19.08 10.84
C PHE A 335 2.00 -18.20 10.35
N GLN A 336 1.94 -16.91 10.68
CA GLN A 336 3.06 -15.99 10.58
C GLN A 336 3.15 -15.20 11.89
N ALA A 337 4.23 -15.40 12.64
CA ALA A 337 4.54 -14.66 13.86
C ALA A 337 5.71 -13.73 13.60
N SER A 338 5.66 -12.49 14.13
CA SER A 338 6.82 -11.59 14.03
C SER A 338 7.00 -10.71 15.26
N GLY A 339 8.25 -10.30 15.47
CA GLY A 339 8.68 -9.39 16.53
C GLY A 339 9.52 -8.25 15.96
N ARG A 340 9.44 -7.07 16.57
CA ARG A 340 10.17 -5.89 16.14
C ARG A 340 10.62 -5.06 17.33
N LEU A 341 11.84 -4.50 17.23
CA LEU A 341 12.35 -3.43 18.06
C LEU A 341 12.60 -2.19 17.22
N VAL A 342 12.07 -1.05 17.65
CA VAL A 342 12.36 0.26 17.06
C VAL A 342 13.05 1.12 18.11
N ALA A 343 14.22 1.63 17.77
CA ALA A 343 15.00 2.57 18.61
C ALA A 343 15.12 3.89 17.85
N SER A 344 14.63 4.98 18.46
CA SER A 344 14.76 6.33 17.88
C SER A 344 15.68 7.17 18.77
N TYR A 345 16.63 7.85 18.14
CA TYR A 345 17.53 8.78 18.83
C TYR A 345 17.86 9.95 17.92
N ARG A 346 17.44 11.15 18.32
CA ARG A 346 17.57 12.36 17.50
C ARG A 346 16.92 12.14 16.12
N SER A 347 17.73 12.24 15.07
CA SER A 347 17.29 12.06 13.67
C SER A 347 17.46 10.64 13.13
N PHE A 348 17.90 9.71 13.96
CA PHE A 348 18.07 8.32 13.58
C PHE A 348 16.92 7.45 14.08
N VAL A 349 16.44 6.54 13.23
CA VAL A 349 15.56 5.44 13.64
C VAL A 349 16.18 4.13 13.19
N LEU A 350 16.48 3.25 14.13
CA LEU A 350 16.96 1.89 13.89
C LEU A 350 15.80 0.93 14.14
N THR A 351 15.55 0.03 13.19
CA THR A 351 14.56 -1.03 13.32
C THR A 351 15.21 -2.39 13.13
N GLY A 352 14.92 -3.33 14.02
CA GLY A 352 15.26 -4.74 13.87
C GLY A 352 13.99 -5.58 13.94
N GLY A 353 13.82 -6.53 13.02
CA GLY A 353 12.64 -7.41 12.94
C GLY A 353 13.02 -8.87 12.75
N VAL A 354 12.17 -9.78 13.24
CA VAL A 354 12.24 -11.22 12.99
C VAL A 354 10.84 -11.75 12.73
N SER A 355 10.69 -12.72 11.81
CA SER A 355 9.43 -13.42 11.56
C SER A 355 9.65 -14.91 11.34
N GLN A 356 8.65 -15.72 11.63
CA GLN A 356 8.60 -17.14 11.36
C GLN A 356 7.26 -17.50 10.73
N VAL A 357 7.28 -18.35 9.72
CA VAL A 357 6.08 -18.93 9.07
C VAL A 357 6.01 -20.41 9.39
N GLY A 358 4.79 -20.96 9.50
CA GLY A 358 4.57 -22.40 9.68
C GLY A 358 5.02 -23.20 8.46
N ASP A 359 5.36 -24.49 8.67
CA ASP A 359 5.98 -25.35 7.65
C ASP A 359 4.96 -25.90 6.63
N ASP A 360 3.67 -25.93 6.96
CA ASP A 360 2.66 -26.65 6.17
C ASP A 360 2.23 -25.92 4.90
N ALA A 361 2.24 -24.56 4.92
CA ALA A 361 1.80 -23.77 3.76
C ALA A 361 2.44 -22.39 3.73
N VAL A 362 2.44 -21.77 2.54
CA VAL A 362 2.74 -20.34 2.35
C VAL A 362 1.66 -19.50 3.05
N PHE A 363 2.06 -18.44 3.75
CA PHE A 363 1.11 -17.48 4.32
C PHE A 363 0.59 -16.53 3.26
N LEU A 364 -0.73 -16.44 3.06
CA LEU A 364 -1.36 -15.70 1.97
C LEU A 364 -1.87 -14.33 2.43
N HIS A 365 -1.60 -13.27 1.64
CA HIS A 365 -2.17 -11.93 1.85
C HIS A 365 -2.55 -11.26 0.50
N PRO A 366 -3.47 -11.86 -0.28
CA PRO A 366 -3.76 -11.44 -1.65
C PRO A 366 -4.47 -10.08 -1.77
N PHE A 367 -5.02 -9.55 -0.67
CA PHE A 367 -5.87 -8.36 -0.67
C PHE A 367 -5.23 -7.13 -0.01
N GLY A 368 -3.92 -7.18 0.17
CA GLY A 368 -3.17 -6.10 0.81
C GLY A 368 -1.68 -6.37 0.87
N SER A 369 -0.97 -5.59 1.67
CA SER A 369 0.41 -5.83 2.06
C SER A 369 0.49 -6.76 3.26
N SER A 370 1.66 -7.38 3.47
CA SER A 370 1.94 -8.18 4.66
C SER A 370 1.98 -7.30 5.92
N ALA A 371 1.51 -7.86 7.03
CA ALA A 371 1.62 -7.27 8.36
C ALA A 371 2.85 -7.76 9.14
N ALA A 372 3.66 -8.65 8.56
CA ALA A 372 4.91 -9.10 9.18
C ALA A 372 5.89 -7.94 9.35
N PHE A 373 6.53 -7.87 10.50
CA PHE A 373 7.49 -6.79 10.80
C PHE A 373 8.83 -6.93 10.07
N THR A 374 9.01 -7.99 9.30
CA THR A 374 10.15 -8.21 8.42
C THR A 374 9.85 -7.88 6.96
N ALA A 375 8.59 -7.57 6.62
CA ALA A 375 8.20 -7.31 5.26
C ALA A 375 8.97 -6.11 4.67
N MET A 376 9.52 -6.31 3.46
CA MET A 376 10.28 -5.34 2.67
C MET A 376 9.50 -4.89 1.43
N GLN A 377 10.12 -4.20 0.49
CA GLN A 377 9.42 -3.70 -0.70
C GLN A 377 8.93 -4.82 -1.62
N LEU A 378 9.65 -5.94 -1.68
CA LEU A 378 9.29 -7.12 -2.45
C LEU A 378 9.08 -8.33 -1.56
N SER A 379 10.03 -8.65 -0.68
CA SER A 379 9.98 -9.84 0.17
C SER A 379 9.08 -9.62 1.37
N SER A 380 8.05 -10.43 1.51
CA SER A 380 7.22 -10.49 2.72
C SER A 380 7.62 -11.62 3.66
N PHE A 381 8.65 -12.41 3.30
CA PHE A 381 9.15 -13.57 4.06
C PHE A 381 8.00 -14.47 4.55
N GLN A 382 7.19 -14.93 3.60
CA GLN A 382 5.92 -15.62 3.85
C GLN A 382 5.91 -17.08 3.37
N ARG A 383 7.04 -17.60 2.84
CA ARG A 383 7.12 -18.99 2.38
C ARG A 383 7.00 -19.95 3.57
N ALA A 384 6.52 -21.16 3.31
CA ALA A 384 6.45 -22.18 4.34
C ALA A 384 7.82 -22.40 5.00
N GLY A 385 7.85 -22.52 6.34
CA GLY A 385 9.06 -22.70 7.15
C GLY A 385 9.97 -21.47 7.26
N GLU A 386 9.74 -20.40 6.50
CA GLU A 386 10.69 -19.31 6.35
C GLU A 386 10.90 -18.50 7.64
N LEU A 387 12.16 -18.42 8.06
CA LEU A 387 12.63 -17.48 9.09
C LEU A 387 13.13 -16.21 8.40
N GLY A 388 12.45 -15.08 8.62
CA GLY A 388 12.81 -13.77 8.11
C GLY A 388 13.52 -12.92 9.16
N VAL A 389 14.54 -12.17 8.76
CA VAL A 389 15.19 -11.13 9.59
C VAL A 389 15.26 -9.83 8.80
N LEU A 390 15.13 -8.69 9.51
CA LEU A 390 15.22 -7.34 8.94
C LEU A 390 16.04 -6.44 9.85
N VAL A 391 16.91 -5.63 9.25
CA VAL A 391 17.50 -4.44 9.89
C VAL A 391 17.32 -3.26 8.97
N SER A 392 16.84 -2.13 9.51
CA SER A 392 16.78 -0.88 8.75
C SER A 392 17.23 0.32 9.56
N LEU A 393 17.78 1.31 8.88
CA LEU A 393 18.20 2.58 9.45
C LEU A 393 17.62 3.72 8.62
N SER A 394 16.98 4.68 9.29
CA SER A 394 16.58 5.94 8.66
C SER A 394 17.28 7.14 9.29
N TYR A 395 17.48 8.18 8.48
CA TYR A 395 18.05 9.45 8.92
C TYR A 395 17.25 10.62 8.35
N ASP A 396 16.84 11.53 9.23
CA ASP A 396 16.19 12.81 8.89
C ASP A 396 17.25 13.90 8.80
N PHE A 397 17.32 14.60 7.65
CA PHE A 397 18.32 15.62 7.36
C PHE A 397 17.97 17.01 7.90
N SER A 398 16.90 17.19 8.68
CA SER A 398 16.52 18.47 9.27
C SER A 398 17.65 19.12 10.08
N PRO A 399 18.48 18.40 10.88
CA PRO A 399 19.63 19.00 11.56
C PRO A 399 20.74 19.47 10.62
N ALA A 400 20.79 18.94 9.40
CA ALA A 400 21.70 19.42 8.34
C ALA A 400 21.12 20.61 7.54
N GLY A 401 19.95 21.14 7.96
CA GLY A 401 19.29 22.27 7.31
C GLY A 401 18.45 21.91 6.09
N ILE A 402 18.17 20.62 5.87
CA ILE A 402 17.33 20.15 4.74
C ILE A 402 16.07 19.50 5.32
N GLU A 403 15.12 20.36 5.73
CA GLU A 403 13.86 19.92 6.29
C GLU A 403 13.05 19.12 5.27
N GLY A 404 12.46 18.00 5.73
CA GLY A 404 11.64 17.11 4.91
C GLY A 404 12.43 16.14 4.04
N LEU A 405 13.78 16.15 4.07
CA LEU A 405 14.60 15.14 3.40
C LEU A 405 14.89 13.99 4.37
N LYS A 406 14.60 12.76 3.94
CA LYS A 406 14.88 11.51 4.67
C LYS A 406 15.57 10.49 3.77
N PHE A 407 16.47 9.73 4.36
CA PHE A 407 17.08 8.56 3.71
C PHE A 407 16.81 7.32 4.56
N VAL A 408 16.50 6.22 3.90
CA VAL A 408 16.27 4.93 4.54
C VAL A 408 17.05 3.85 3.80
N VAL A 409 17.71 2.99 4.56
CA VAL A 409 18.31 1.75 4.07
C VAL A 409 17.76 0.59 4.89
N GLY A 410 17.36 -0.49 4.21
CA GLY A 410 16.89 -1.73 4.81
C GLY A 410 17.59 -2.93 4.19
N PHE A 411 17.90 -3.92 5.01
CA PHE A 411 18.40 -5.22 4.57
C PHE A 411 17.60 -6.31 5.26
N GLY A 412 17.11 -7.27 4.48
CA GLY A 412 16.38 -8.43 4.96
C GLY A 412 16.93 -9.72 4.39
N ARG A 413 16.78 -10.81 5.16
CA ARG A 413 17.12 -12.17 4.73
C ARG A 413 16.08 -13.14 5.20
N GLY A 414 15.67 -14.07 4.30
CA GLY A 414 14.81 -15.21 4.58
C GLY A 414 15.57 -16.51 4.35
N VAL A 415 15.53 -17.38 5.35
CA VAL A 415 16.22 -18.68 5.34
C VAL A 415 15.24 -19.80 5.70
N ASP A 416 15.66 -21.05 5.52
CA ASP A 416 14.93 -22.25 5.92
C ASP A 416 13.54 -22.43 5.26
N ALA A 417 13.30 -21.75 4.14
CA ALA A 417 12.04 -21.90 3.41
C ALA A 417 11.93 -23.31 2.78
N ILE A 418 10.69 -23.80 2.73
CA ILE A 418 10.34 -25.13 2.19
C ILE A 418 9.46 -24.93 0.95
N ASP A 419 9.78 -25.64 -0.13
CA ASP A 419 8.88 -25.81 -1.25
C ASP A 419 7.80 -26.84 -0.87
N VAL A 420 6.58 -26.39 -0.60
CA VAL A 420 5.49 -27.26 -0.13
C VAL A 420 5.08 -28.34 -1.13
N ALA A 421 5.33 -28.14 -2.43
CA ALA A 421 5.01 -29.12 -3.46
C ALA A 421 5.97 -30.31 -3.47
N THR A 422 7.25 -30.06 -3.15
CA THR A 422 8.32 -31.10 -3.18
C THR A 422 8.79 -31.53 -1.80
N GLY A 423 8.52 -30.70 -0.76
CA GLY A 423 9.04 -30.90 0.60
C GLY A 423 10.55 -30.62 0.70
N LEU A 424 11.18 -30.07 -0.32
CA LEU A 424 12.62 -29.78 -0.36
C LEU A 424 12.90 -28.34 0.12
N PRO A 425 14.12 -28.07 0.63
CA PRO A 425 14.54 -26.70 0.93
C PRO A 425 14.46 -25.81 -0.32
N ALA A 426 13.85 -24.64 -0.16
CA ALA A 426 13.83 -23.59 -1.17
C ALA A 426 15.07 -22.69 -1.00
N PRO A 427 15.56 -21.99 -2.06
CA PRO A 427 16.68 -21.06 -1.95
C PRO A 427 16.43 -19.97 -0.90
N ASP A 428 17.45 -19.61 -0.14
CA ASP A 428 17.42 -18.42 0.71
C ASP A 428 17.23 -17.17 -0.16
N ARG A 429 16.71 -16.09 0.44
CA ARG A 429 16.62 -14.80 -0.26
C ARG A 429 17.12 -13.64 0.59
N GLU A 430 17.71 -12.67 -0.08
CA GLU A 430 18.17 -11.42 0.51
C GLU A 430 17.55 -10.26 -0.27
N GLU A 431 17.24 -9.17 0.45
CA GLU A 431 16.74 -7.94 -0.18
C GLU A 431 17.43 -6.73 0.44
N LEU A 432 17.88 -5.82 -0.41
CA LEU A 432 18.39 -4.50 -0.06
C LEU A 432 17.46 -3.44 -0.60
N ASP A 433 16.93 -2.61 0.29
CA ASP A 433 16.10 -1.46 -0.06
C ASP A 433 16.81 -0.15 0.25
N LEU A 434 16.80 0.78 -0.71
CA LEU A 434 17.24 2.15 -0.53
C LEU A 434 16.10 3.09 -0.87
N ARG A 435 15.84 4.10 -0.02
CA ARG A 435 14.84 5.14 -0.29
C ARG A 435 15.38 6.50 0.08
N LEU A 436 15.25 7.45 -0.83
CA LEU A 436 15.40 8.87 -0.59
C LEU A 436 14.04 9.54 -0.78
N GLU A 437 13.58 10.24 0.24
CA GLU A 437 12.29 10.94 0.21
C GLU A 437 12.48 12.41 0.56
N TYR A 438 11.82 13.28 -0.20
CA TYR A 438 11.76 14.71 0.08
C TYR A 438 10.30 15.17 0.11
N GLN A 439 9.88 15.69 1.26
CA GLN A 439 8.56 16.26 1.48
C GLN A 439 8.70 17.58 2.25
N PRO A 440 8.69 18.74 1.58
CA PRO A 440 8.83 20.04 2.23
C PRO A 440 7.61 20.35 3.11
N HIS A 441 7.88 20.90 4.29
CA HIS A 441 6.88 21.30 5.27
C HIS A 441 6.58 22.81 5.15
N GLY A 442 5.81 23.19 4.14
CA GLY A 442 5.39 24.58 3.90
C GLY A 442 6.00 25.25 2.68
N GLY A 443 5.62 26.51 2.46
CA GLY A 443 6.03 27.30 1.30
C GLY A 443 5.35 26.90 -0.02
N PRO A 444 5.89 27.32 -1.16
CA PRO A 444 5.28 27.07 -2.48
C PRO A 444 5.19 25.59 -2.87
N LEU A 445 6.06 24.75 -2.29
CA LEU A 445 6.15 23.33 -2.58
C LEU A 445 5.43 22.47 -1.54
N GLU A 446 4.70 23.07 -0.61
CA GLU A 446 3.86 22.31 0.31
C GLU A 446 2.87 21.42 -0.45
N GLY A 447 2.77 20.14 -0.05
CA GLY A 447 2.01 19.10 -0.76
C GLY A 447 2.80 18.34 -1.81
N LEU A 448 4.05 18.74 -2.09
CA LEU A 448 4.97 17.94 -2.91
C LEU A 448 5.58 16.82 -2.06
N ARG A 449 5.67 15.62 -2.65
CA ARG A 449 6.45 14.49 -2.14
C ARG A 449 7.19 13.84 -3.30
N VAL A 450 8.50 13.76 -3.19
CA VAL A 450 9.36 13.09 -4.17
C VAL A 450 10.03 11.90 -3.50
N GLN A 451 9.96 10.74 -4.14
CA GLN A 451 10.61 9.52 -3.66
C GLN A 451 11.46 8.91 -4.77
N ILE A 452 12.65 8.48 -4.41
CA ILE A 452 13.54 7.68 -5.26
C ILE A 452 13.84 6.41 -4.47
N GLU A 453 13.57 5.26 -5.07
CA GLU A 453 13.72 3.96 -4.44
C GLU A 453 14.53 3.03 -5.34
N TYR A 454 15.36 2.23 -4.71
CA TYR A 454 16.10 1.13 -5.34
C TYR A 454 15.92 -0.12 -4.50
N LEU A 455 15.72 -1.24 -5.16
CA LEU A 455 15.56 -2.55 -4.56
C LEU A 455 16.44 -3.54 -5.33
N ASP A 456 17.13 -4.40 -4.59
CA ASP A 456 17.92 -5.53 -5.11
C ASP A 456 17.58 -6.76 -4.27
N GLN A 457 16.90 -7.76 -4.88
CA GLN A 457 16.61 -9.04 -4.23
C GLN A 457 17.40 -10.14 -4.93
N ARG A 458 17.97 -11.05 -4.16
CA ARG A 458 18.76 -12.18 -4.64
C ARG A 458 18.28 -13.48 -4.03
N LEU A 459 18.26 -14.52 -4.86
CA LEU A 459 18.04 -15.90 -4.43
C LEU A 459 19.40 -16.60 -4.24
N ILE A 460 19.71 -16.94 -3.00
CA ILE A 460 21.01 -17.55 -2.63
C ILE A 460 20.92 -19.07 -2.78
N GLY A 461 21.77 -19.64 -3.62
CA GLY A 461 21.76 -21.08 -3.89
C GLY A 461 20.79 -21.49 -5.01
N ALA A 462 20.17 -20.54 -5.69
CA ALA A 462 19.41 -20.81 -6.90
C ALA A 462 20.34 -21.28 -8.04
N PRO A 463 19.85 -22.17 -8.92
CA PRO A 463 20.70 -22.78 -9.97
C PRO A 463 21.10 -21.81 -11.09
N LEU A 464 20.43 -20.68 -11.24
CA LEU A 464 20.66 -19.71 -12.31
C LEU A 464 20.90 -18.29 -11.75
N PRO A 465 21.86 -17.52 -12.30
CA PRO A 465 22.08 -16.12 -11.96
C PRO A 465 20.91 -15.19 -12.34
N SER A 466 19.95 -15.67 -13.14
CA SER A 466 18.75 -14.94 -13.58
C SER A 466 17.63 -14.91 -12.54
N ASP A 467 17.85 -15.46 -11.34
CA ASP A 467 16.86 -15.53 -10.28
C ASP A 467 16.89 -14.26 -9.38
N ASP A 468 17.62 -13.22 -9.81
CA ASP A 468 17.68 -11.93 -9.13
C ASP A 468 16.56 -10.98 -9.61
N PHE A 469 16.09 -10.12 -8.71
CA PHE A 469 15.11 -9.10 -9.01
C PHE A 469 15.68 -7.72 -8.64
N THR A 470 15.75 -6.82 -9.61
CA THR A 470 16.12 -5.42 -9.34
C THR A 470 15.01 -4.46 -9.73
N GLN A 471 14.83 -3.40 -8.96
CA GLN A 471 13.82 -2.40 -9.27
C GLN A 471 14.30 -1.00 -8.91
N PHE A 472 14.04 -0.05 -9.80
CA PHE A 472 14.20 1.37 -9.57
C PHE A 472 12.87 2.09 -9.72
N ARG A 473 12.57 3.03 -8.82
CA ARG A 473 11.35 3.85 -8.84
C ARG A 473 11.69 5.31 -8.62
N ALA A 474 11.04 6.18 -9.38
CA ALA A 474 10.98 7.61 -9.09
C ALA A 474 9.52 8.05 -9.07
N ILE A 475 9.08 8.59 -7.93
CA ILE A 475 7.67 8.92 -7.69
C ILE A 475 7.57 10.37 -7.29
N VAL A 476 6.71 11.12 -7.98
CA VAL A 476 6.38 12.51 -7.65
C VAL A 476 4.89 12.60 -7.38
N ASN A 477 4.54 13.02 -6.18
CA ASN A 477 3.16 13.29 -5.80
C ASN A 477 3.00 14.78 -5.50
N TYR A 478 1.86 15.37 -5.88
CA TYR A 478 1.54 16.73 -5.54
C TYR A 478 0.04 16.87 -5.22
N ALA A 479 -0.24 17.25 -3.99
CA ALA A 479 -1.62 17.45 -3.50
C ALA A 479 -2.04 18.92 -3.64
N ILE A 480 -3.18 19.16 -4.28
CA ILE A 480 -3.75 20.49 -4.54
C ILE A 480 -5.17 20.53 -3.98
N PRO A 481 -5.45 21.32 -2.92
CA PRO A 481 -6.80 21.59 -2.51
C PRO A 481 -7.46 22.50 -3.55
N LEU A 482 -8.56 22.03 -4.17
CA LEU A 482 -9.33 22.81 -5.12
C LEU A 482 -10.45 23.60 -4.44
N LEU A 483 -11.13 22.96 -3.43
CA LEU A 483 -12.16 23.56 -2.56
C LEU A 483 -11.86 23.24 -1.10
#